data_ea63b01490e80c7d90c7ee21912bcc1b
#
_entry.id   ea63b01490e80c7d90c7ee21912bcc1b
#
_cell.length_a   1.000
_cell.length_b   1.000
_cell.length_c   1.000
_cell.angle_alpha   90.00
_cell.angle_beta   90.00
_cell.angle_gamma   90.00
#
_symmetry.space_group_name_H-M   'P 1'
#
loop_
_entity.id
_entity.type
_entity.pdbx_description
1 polymer ?
#
loop_
_entity_poly.entity_id
_entity_poly.type
_entity_poly.pdbx_seq_one_letter_code
_entity_poly.pdbx_strand_id
1 'polypeptide(L)'
;MNTWFMIAQILGIITIAFEFTSYQITNKSKYFLVTSIGSFFWMGMFVAMGFATGMDTQLSLIVAATYSTVRNLVFWKIFAKNTPQSKELGLNFLLVMIGVALVAGVLSIVNAPAEVRWLHTLGMIAALSFVIGQYLPGVHYVRLTVTLYALIVILTQTPLNILYGDFRWNIMGIAIELAKISSVVVFYLRFANQPKKAQLQFARP
;
A
#
# COMPACT_ATOMS: atom_id res chain seq x y z
N MET A 1 2.74 -6.66 29.74
CA MET A 1 2.75 -6.35 28.28
C MET A 1 2.60 -4.84 28.15
N ASN A 2 3.43 -4.14 27.36
CA ASN A 2 3.39 -2.68 27.23
C ASN A 2 2.04 -2.28 26.58
N THR A 3 1.31 -1.32 27.21
CA THR A 3 -0.01 -0.84 26.73
C THR A 3 0.06 -0.32 25.29
N TRP A 4 1.13 0.38 24.94
CA TRP A 4 1.32 0.90 23.58
C TRP A 4 1.49 -0.21 22.54
N PHE A 5 2.13 -1.31 22.93
CA PHE A 5 2.23 -2.48 22.05
C PHE A 5 0.85 -3.10 21.79
N MET A 6 -0.02 -3.20 22.79
CA MET A 6 -1.40 -3.69 22.61
C MET A 6 -2.20 -2.77 21.68
N ILE A 7 -2.08 -1.45 21.86
CA ILE A 7 -2.73 -0.47 20.99
C ILE A 7 -2.24 -0.66 19.55
N ALA A 8 -0.94 -0.82 19.32
CA ALA A 8 -0.38 -1.05 17.99
C ALA A 8 -0.96 -2.31 17.34
N GLN A 9 -1.11 -3.42 18.07
CA GLN A 9 -1.71 -4.65 17.55
C GLN A 9 -3.17 -4.46 17.15
N ILE A 10 -3.96 -3.76 17.97
CA ILE A 10 -5.37 -3.45 17.67
C ILE A 10 -5.46 -2.60 16.39
N LEU A 11 -4.66 -1.55 16.28
CA LEU A 11 -4.62 -0.69 15.10
C LEU A 11 -4.16 -1.46 13.84
N GLY A 12 -3.23 -2.40 13.99
CA GLY A 12 -2.80 -3.29 12.91
C GLY A 12 -3.93 -4.20 12.41
N ILE A 13 -4.71 -4.79 13.31
CA ILE A 13 -5.89 -5.62 12.97
C ILE A 13 -6.93 -4.78 12.24
N ILE A 14 -7.19 -3.56 12.71
CA ILE A 14 -8.11 -2.62 12.04
C ILE A 14 -7.59 -2.30 10.63
N THR A 15 -6.29 -2.04 10.47
CA THR A 15 -5.67 -1.81 9.17
C THR A 15 -5.88 -3.00 8.22
N ILE A 16 -5.65 -4.23 8.69
CA ILE A 16 -5.89 -5.46 7.91
C ILE A 16 -7.34 -5.52 7.41
N ALA A 17 -8.31 -5.21 8.28
CA ALA A 17 -9.73 -5.24 7.92
C ALA A 17 -10.06 -4.21 6.83
N PHE A 18 -9.53 -2.98 6.93
CA PHE A 18 -9.72 -1.95 5.91
C PHE A 18 -9.02 -2.29 4.60
N GLU A 19 -7.78 -2.78 4.64
CA GLU A 19 -7.04 -3.21 3.45
C GLU A 19 -7.78 -4.36 2.75
N PHE A 20 -8.21 -5.39 3.51
CA PHE A 20 -8.98 -6.49 2.92
C PHE A 20 -10.28 -5.99 2.26
N THR A 21 -11.02 -5.11 2.94
CA THR A 21 -12.30 -4.58 2.43
C THR A 21 -12.10 -3.70 1.20
N SER A 22 -11.05 -2.90 1.16
CA SER A 22 -10.80 -1.95 0.07
C SER A 22 -10.70 -2.65 -1.30
N TYR A 23 -10.04 -3.81 -1.36
CA TYR A 23 -9.88 -4.56 -2.63
C TYR A 23 -11.15 -5.30 -3.07
N GLN A 24 -12.21 -5.36 -2.24
CA GLN A 24 -13.53 -5.83 -2.64
C GLN A 24 -14.35 -4.75 -3.34
N ILE A 25 -13.97 -3.48 -3.23
CA ILE A 25 -14.69 -2.32 -3.77
C ILE A 25 -14.39 -2.18 -5.27
N THR A 26 -15.45 -2.04 -6.07
CA THR A 26 -15.34 -1.87 -7.53
C THR A 26 -15.27 -0.39 -7.95
N ASN A 27 -15.78 0.52 -7.13
CA ASN A 27 -15.72 1.95 -7.39
C ASN A 27 -14.37 2.52 -6.94
N LYS A 28 -13.61 3.08 -7.88
CA LYS A 28 -12.25 3.55 -7.64
C LYS A 28 -12.15 4.67 -6.60
N SER A 29 -13.10 5.60 -6.60
CA SER A 29 -13.14 6.67 -5.59
C SER A 29 -13.38 6.10 -4.19
N LYS A 30 -14.37 5.21 -4.03
CA LYS A 30 -14.65 4.54 -2.75
C LYS A 30 -13.47 3.69 -2.29
N TYR A 31 -12.79 3.00 -3.23
CA TYR A 31 -11.57 2.26 -2.94
C TYR A 31 -10.53 3.16 -2.25
N PHE A 32 -10.21 4.31 -2.85
CA PHE A 32 -9.20 5.22 -2.27
C PHE A 32 -9.63 5.82 -0.93
N LEU A 33 -10.93 6.09 -0.73
CA LEU A 33 -11.44 6.54 0.57
C LEU A 33 -11.21 5.48 1.66
N VAL A 34 -11.60 4.24 1.40
CA VAL A 34 -11.46 3.14 2.37
C VAL A 34 -9.99 2.84 2.64
N THR A 35 -9.15 2.83 1.60
CA THR A 35 -7.69 2.66 1.76
C THR A 35 -7.06 3.83 2.53
N SER A 36 -7.55 5.06 2.38
CA SER A 36 -7.08 6.21 3.18
C SER A 36 -7.33 6.00 4.67
N ILE A 37 -8.52 5.51 5.02
CA ILE A 37 -8.86 5.20 6.41
C ILE A 37 -7.95 4.09 6.94
N GLY A 38 -7.73 3.03 6.17
CA GLY A 38 -6.79 1.96 6.52
C GLY A 38 -5.37 2.48 6.74
N SER A 39 -4.87 3.33 5.84
CA SER A 39 -3.54 3.95 5.95
C SER A 39 -3.42 4.87 7.16
N PHE A 40 -4.50 5.54 7.58
CA PHE A 40 -4.52 6.33 8.79
C PHE A 40 -4.35 5.46 10.05
N PHE A 41 -5.04 4.32 10.13
CA PHE A 41 -4.83 3.36 11.22
C PHE A 41 -3.44 2.73 11.18
N TRP A 42 -2.90 2.48 9.99
CA TRP A 42 -1.53 2.01 9.79
C TRP A 42 -0.50 3.01 10.33
N MET A 43 -0.69 4.31 10.06
CA MET A 43 0.12 5.38 10.66
C MET A 43 0.02 5.36 12.19
N GLY A 44 -1.20 5.27 12.74
CA GLY A 44 -1.44 5.18 14.19
C GLY A 44 -0.75 3.97 14.83
N MET A 45 -0.71 2.82 14.14
CA MET A 45 0.02 1.63 14.57
C MET A 45 1.52 1.93 14.77
N PHE A 46 2.17 2.59 13.80
CA PHE A 46 3.59 2.92 13.91
C PHE A 46 3.87 3.98 14.98
N VAL A 47 2.97 4.94 15.17
CA VAL A 47 3.08 5.90 16.28
C VAL A 47 3.01 5.19 17.63
N ALA A 48 2.06 4.28 17.82
CA ALA A 48 1.95 3.47 19.03
C ALA A 48 3.18 2.56 19.22
N MET A 49 3.71 1.98 18.14
CA MET A 49 4.97 1.24 18.17
C MET A 49 6.15 2.13 18.58
N GLY A 50 6.23 3.35 18.08
CA GLY A 50 7.25 4.31 18.45
C GLY A 50 7.25 4.62 19.95
N PHE A 51 6.07 4.74 20.57
CA PHE A 51 5.97 4.87 22.04
C PHE A 51 6.36 3.59 22.79
N ALA A 52 6.24 2.43 22.17
CA ALA A 52 6.61 1.15 22.79
C ALA A 52 8.12 0.84 22.66
N THR A 53 8.77 1.22 21.55
CA THR A 53 10.13 0.76 21.18
C THR A 53 11.15 1.88 20.94
N GLY A 54 10.71 3.12 20.89
CA GLY A 54 11.51 4.29 20.53
C GLY A 54 11.03 4.91 19.21
N MET A 55 10.77 6.21 19.22
CA MET A 55 10.21 6.94 18.10
C MET A 55 11.15 6.95 16.88
N ASP A 56 12.46 7.01 17.11
CA ASP A 56 13.47 7.05 16.05
C ASP A 56 13.43 5.80 15.16
N THR A 57 13.11 4.65 15.74
CA THR A 57 13.02 3.37 14.99
C THR A 57 11.80 3.31 14.08
N GLN A 58 10.76 4.10 14.35
CA GLN A 58 9.50 4.06 13.62
C GLN A 58 9.28 5.28 12.70
N LEU A 59 10.13 6.30 12.79
CA LEU A 59 9.91 7.57 12.09
C LEU A 59 9.75 7.41 10.58
N SER A 60 10.58 6.59 9.94
CA SER A 60 10.51 6.35 8.50
C SER A 60 9.19 5.68 8.08
N LEU A 61 8.68 4.77 8.92
CA LEU A 61 7.41 4.07 8.68
C LEU A 61 6.21 5.00 8.92
N ILE A 62 6.27 5.89 9.91
CA ILE A 62 5.27 6.93 10.16
C ILE A 62 5.20 7.88 8.95
N VAL A 63 6.35 8.33 8.44
CA VAL A 63 6.43 9.19 7.24
C VAL A 63 5.83 8.47 6.03
N ALA A 64 6.19 7.20 5.79
CA ALA A 64 5.66 6.41 4.68
C ALA A 64 4.14 6.20 4.78
N ALA A 65 3.62 5.94 5.98
CA ALA A 65 2.18 5.78 6.21
C ALA A 65 1.42 7.10 6.05
N THR A 66 1.99 8.23 6.50
CA THR A 66 1.45 9.57 6.29
C THR A 66 1.36 9.89 4.80
N TYR A 67 2.45 9.65 4.07
CA TYR A 67 2.50 9.79 2.61
C TYR A 67 1.41 8.96 1.92
N SER A 68 1.25 7.69 2.31
CA SER A 68 0.22 6.81 1.77
C SER A 68 -1.18 7.36 2.02
N THR A 69 -1.45 7.86 3.22
CA THR A 69 -2.74 8.46 3.59
C THR A 69 -3.05 9.68 2.74
N VAL A 70 -2.12 10.62 2.64
CA VAL A 70 -2.28 11.85 1.84
C VAL A 70 -2.50 11.51 0.36
N ARG A 71 -1.67 10.63 -0.19
CA ARG A 71 -1.79 10.16 -1.58
C ARG A 71 -3.18 9.59 -1.87
N ASN A 72 -3.68 8.70 -1.00
CA ASN A 72 -4.97 8.07 -1.20
C ASN A 72 -6.13 9.09 -1.09
N LEU A 73 -6.04 10.06 -0.17
CA LEU A 73 -7.02 11.16 -0.07
C LEU A 73 -7.04 12.04 -1.33
N VAL A 74 -5.89 12.34 -1.90
CA VAL A 74 -5.79 13.11 -3.15
C VAL A 74 -6.42 12.33 -4.30
N PHE A 75 -6.09 11.05 -4.47
CA PHE A 75 -6.70 10.21 -5.50
C PHE A 75 -8.21 10.04 -5.28
N TRP A 76 -8.67 9.90 -4.04
CA TRP A 76 -10.11 9.89 -3.74
C TRP A 76 -10.80 11.13 -4.32
N LYS A 77 -10.29 12.34 -4.03
CA LYS A 77 -10.88 13.59 -4.53
C LYS A 77 -10.82 13.69 -6.06
N ILE A 78 -9.71 13.28 -6.68
CA ILE A 78 -9.53 13.29 -8.13
C ILE A 78 -10.57 12.38 -8.81
N PHE A 79 -10.70 11.14 -8.36
CA PHE A 79 -11.63 10.17 -8.93
C PHE A 79 -13.09 10.41 -8.55
N ALA A 80 -13.37 11.11 -7.45
CA ALA A 80 -14.72 11.53 -7.08
C ALA A 80 -15.26 12.61 -8.02
N LYS A 81 -14.44 13.56 -8.45
CA LYS A 81 -14.84 14.65 -9.32
C LYS A 81 -14.96 14.25 -10.79
N ASN A 82 -14.09 13.38 -11.27
CA ASN A 82 -14.02 12.85 -12.66
C ASN A 82 -14.17 13.93 -13.76
N THR A 83 -13.63 15.13 -13.54
CA THR A 83 -13.61 16.25 -14.51
C THR A 83 -12.31 16.24 -15.31
N PRO A 84 -12.23 16.88 -16.50
CA PRO A 84 -10.97 17.04 -17.25
C PRO A 84 -9.86 17.66 -16.39
N GLN A 85 -10.18 18.72 -15.62
CA GLN A 85 -9.23 19.38 -14.72
C GLN A 85 -8.76 18.45 -13.59
N SER A 86 -9.65 17.59 -13.06
CA SER A 86 -9.23 16.62 -12.04
C SER A 86 -8.32 15.54 -12.61
N LYS A 87 -8.47 15.18 -13.89
CA LYS A 87 -7.56 14.23 -14.57
C LYS A 87 -6.19 14.81 -14.80
N GLU A 88 -6.11 16.08 -15.21
CA GLU A 88 -4.85 16.80 -15.37
C GLU A 88 -4.12 16.96 -14.03
N LEU A 89 -4.84 17.37 -12.98
CA LEU A 89 -4.31 17.42 -11.62
C LEU A 89 -3.79 16.04 -11.17
N GLY A 90 -4.53 14.97 -11.53
CA GLY A 90 -4.15 13.58 -11.25
C GLY A 90 -2.85 13.18 -11.93
N LEU A 91 -2.65 13.59 -13.19
CA LEU A 91 -1.41 13.34 -13.93
C LEU A 91 -0.22 14.07 -13.30
N ASN A 92 -0.38 15.35 -12.99
CA ASN A 92 0.66 16.14 -12.34
C ASN A 92 1.02 15.54 -10.97
N PHE A 93 0.03 15.14 -10.20
CA PHE A 93 0.24 14.46 -8.93
C PHE A 93 0.95 13.12 -9.10
N LEU A 94 0.60 12.32 -10.12
CA LEU A 94 1.29 11.08 -10.46
C LEU A 94 2.77 11.33 -10.75
N LEU A 95 3.10 12.34 -11.54
CA LEU A 95 4.49 12.66 -11.88
C LEU A 95 5.30 13.04 -10.64
N VAL A 96 4.71 13.81 -9.71
CA VAL A 96 5.33 14.11 -8.42
C VAL A 96 5.55 12.82 -7.62
N MET A 97 4.57 11.92 -7.57
CA MET A 97 4.67 10.65 -6.85
C MET A 97 5.77 9.75 -7.43
N ILE A 98 5.89 9.68 -8.76
CA ILE A 98 6.96 8.95 -9.45
C ILE A 98 8.32 9.56 -9.07
N GLY A 99 8.45 10.88 -9.11
CA GLY A 99 9.67 11.58 -8.71
C GLY A 99 10.08 11.26 -7.27
N VAL A 100 9.15 11.32 -6.33
CA VAL A 100 9.40 10.96 -4.92
C VAL A 100 9.82 9.50 -4.79
N ALA A 101 9.13 8.57 -5.47
CA ALA A 101 9.46 7.15 -5.41
C ALA A 101 10.85 6.85 -6.02
N LEU A 102 11.22 7.54 -7.11
CA LEU A 102 12.55 7.42 -7.71
C LEU A 102 13.65 7.93 -6.77
N VAL A 103 13.49 9.14 -6.22
CA VAL A 103 14.47 9.73 -5.31
C VAL A 103 14.64 8.85 -4.07
N ALA A 104 13.55 8.45 -3.43
CA ALA A 104 13.58 7.57 -2.26
C ALA A 104 14.22 6.21 -2.58
N GLY A 105 13.88 5.61 -3.74
CA GLY A 105 14.42 4.35 -4.19
C GLY A 105 15.93 4.43 -4.46
N VAL A 106 16.39 5.46 -5.18
CA VAL A 106 17.82 5.67 -5.47
C VAL A 106 18.61 5.87 -4.17
N LEU A 107 18.11 6.73 -3.26
CA LEU A 107 18.75 6.92 -1.96
C LEU A 107 18.84 5.62 -1.16
N SER A 108 17.79 4.81 -1.18
CA SER A 108 17.77 3.49 -0.52
C SER A 108 18.81 2.54 -1.12
N ILE A 109 18.96 2.50 -2.46
CA ILE A 109 19.93 1.64 -3.16
C ILE A 109 21.36 2.09 -2.87
N VAL A 110 21.62 3.40 -2.94
CA VAL A 110 23.00 3.96 -2.73
C VAL A 110 23.49 3.71 -1.31
N ASN A 111 22.60 3.87 -0.31
CA ASN A 111 22.93 3.69 1.10
C ASN A 111 22.93 2.22 1.54
N ALA A 112 22.44 1.30 0.73
CA ALA A 112 22.40 -0.12 1.07
C ALA A 112 23.77 -0.80 0.87
N PRO A 113 24.11 -1.80 1.73
CA PRO A 113 25.25 -2.70 1.50
C PRO A 113 25.15 -3.36 0.10
N ALA A 114 26.32 -3.58 -0.53
CA ALA A 114 26.40 -4.05 -1.91
C ALA A 114 25.61 -5.35 -2.14
N GLU A 115 25.64 -6.25 -1.17
CA GLU A 115 25.02 -7.59 -1.22
C GLU A 115 23.50 -7.54 -1.31
N VAL A 116 22.87 -6.46 -0.82
CA VAL A 116 21.39 -6.32 -0.74
C VAL A 116 20.85 -5.21 -1.64
N ARG A 117 21.66 -4.51 -2.42
CA ARG A 117 21.22 -3.45 -3.34
C ARG A 117 20.16 -3.90 -4.32
N TRP A 118 20.26 -5.14 -4.79
CA TRP A 118 19.28 -5.72 -5.70
C TRP A 118 17.88 -5.84 -5.07
N LEU A 119 17.78 -6.11 -3.76
CA LEU A 119 16.51 -6.13 -3.04
C LEU A 119 15.87 -4.73 -2.99
N HIS A 120 16.67 -3.70 -2.72
CA HIS A 120 16.22 -2.30 -2.74
C HIS A 120 15.80 -1.88 -4.16
N THR A 121 16.49 -2.34 -5.20
CA THR A 121 16.11 -2.10 -6.60
C THR A 121 14.76 -2.72 -6.94
N LEU A 122 14.50 -3.97 -6.54
CA LEU A 122 13.21 -4.61 -6.69
C LEU A 122 12.10 -3.87 -5.93
N GLY A 123 12.39 -3.42 -4.72
CA GLY A 123 11.45 -2.60 -3.91
C GLY A 123 11.08 -1.28 -4.61
N MET A 124 12.06 -0.60 -5.24
CA MET A 124 11.81 0.61 -6.03
C MET A 124 10.92 0.32 -7.24
N ILE A 125 11.20 -0.74 -7.99
CA ILE A 125 10.39 -1.16 -9.16
C ILE A 125 8.96 -1.46 -8.72
N ALA A 126 8.78 -2.16 -7.59
CA ALA A 126 7.46 -2.45 -7.03
C ALA A 126 6.70 -1.17 -6.66
N ALA A 127 7.36 -0.22 -5.99
CA ALA A 127 6.77 1.05 -5.59
C ALA A 127 6.34 1.88 -6.82
N LEU A 128 7.16 1.95 -7.86
CA LEU A 128 6.83 2.63 -9.12
C LEU A 128 5.64 1.97 -9.82
N SER A 129 5.65 0.65 -9.94
CA SER A 129 4.54 -0.11 -10.54
C SER A 129 3.23 0.13 -9.79
N PHE A 130 3.29 0.16 -8.45
CA PHE A 130 2.14 0.45 -7.60
C PHE A 130 1.60 1.87 -7.81
N VAL A 131 2.45 2.88 -7.82
CA VAL A 131 2.06 4.28 -8.05
C VAL A 131 1.41 4.45 -9.42
N ILE A 132 1.99 3.89 -10.47
CA ILE A 132 1.45 3.93 -11.85
C ILE A 132 0.09 3.23 -11.90
N GLY A 133 -0.01 2.03 -11.33
CA GLY A 133 -1.25 1.25 -11.34
C GLY A 133 -2.42 1.93 -10.64
N GLN A 134 -2.15 2.75 -9.64
CA GLN A 134 -3.19 3.53 -8.97
C GLN A 134 -3.82 4.60 -9.87
N TYR A 135 -3.07 5.14 -10.81
CA TYR A 135 -3.56 6.16 -11.75
C TYR A 135 -4.30 5.56 -12.94
N LEU A 136 -3.92 4.37 -13.41
CA LEU A 136 -4.52 3.71 -14.57
C LEU A 136 -6.04 3.57 -14.41
N PRO A 137 -6.82 3.67 -15.51
CA PRO A 137 -8.27 3.53 -15.45
C PRO A 137 -8.66 2.11 -14.97
N GLY A 138 -9.65 2.07 -14.07
CA GLY A 138 -10.17 0.81 -13.55
C GLY A 138 -9.44 0.27 -12.31
N VAL A 139 -10.23 -0.30 -11.40
CA VAL A 139 -9.74 -0.86 -10.13
C VAL A 139 -8.94 -2.16 -10.35
N HIS A 140 -9.08 -2.82 -11.51
CA HIS A 140 -8.31 -4.02 -11.83
C HIS A 140 -6.81 -3.76 -11.90
N TYR A 141 -6.39 -2.63 -12.49
CA TYR A 141 -4.98 -2.26 -12.52
C TYR A 141 -4.41 -2.02 -11.13
N VAL A 142 -5.21 -1.39 -10.25
CA VAL A 142 -4.82 -1.20 -8.85
C VAL A 142 -4.61 -2.56 -8.17
N ARG A 143 -5.53 -3.51 -8.36
CA ARG A 143 -5.41 -4.87 -7.78
C ARG A 143 -4.18 -5.61 -8.28
N LEU A 144 -3.94 -5.58 -9.60
CA LEU A 144 -2.77 -6.24 -10.20
C LEU A 144 -1.46 -5.67 -9.66
N THR A 145 -1.32 -4.35 -9.67
CA THR A 145 -0.09 -3.68 -9.22
C THR A 145 0.11 -3.76 -7.72
N VAL A 146 -0.96 -3.75 -6.92
CA VAL A 146 -0.90 -4.00 -5.48
C VAL A 146 -0.46 -5.43 -5.18
N THR A 147 -0.99 -6.42 -5.89
CA THR A 147 -0.58 -7.81 -5.70
C THR A 147 0.90 -7.98 -6.02
N LEU A 148 1.36 -7.41 -7.13
CA LEU A 148 2.78 -7.41 -7.51
C LEU A 148 3.63 -6.71 -6.45
N TYR A 149 3.22 -5.53 -6.01
CA TYR A 149 3.89 -4.79 -4.94
C TYR A 149 3.98 -5.62 -3.65
N ALA A 150 2.86 -6.18 -3.19
CA ALA A 150 2.80 -6.96 -1.95
C ALA A 150 3.71 -8.20 -2.02
N LEU A 151 3.71 -8.92 -3.15
CA LEU A 151 4.60 -10.07 -3.36
C LEU A 151 6.08 -9.64 -3.29
N ILE A 152 6.46 -8.58 -3.99
CA ILE A 152 7.84 -8.10 -4.00
C ILE A 152 8.23 -7.60 -2.60
N VAL A 153 7.35 -6.88 -1.89
CA VAL A 153 7.62 -6.42 -0.51
C VAL A 153 7.85 -7.62 0.42
N ILE A 154 7.02 -8.66 0.36
CA ILE A 154 7.23 -9.86 1.17
C ILE A 154 8.59 -10.50 0.83
N LEU A 155 8.90 -10.66 -0.45
CA LEU A 155 10.13 -11.31 -0.91
C LEU A 155 11.40 -10.49 -0.60
N THR A 156 11.32 -9.18 -0.55
CA THR A 156 12.47 -8.29 -0.32
C THR A 156 12.63 -7.89 1.15
N GLN A 157 11.53 -7.50 1.79
CA GLN A 157 11.58 -7.00 3.16
C GLN A 157 11.73 -8.13 4.19
N THR A 158 11.19 -9.33 3.92
CA THR A 158 11.35 -10.45 4.85
C THR A 158 12.81 -10.84 5.06
N PRO A 159 13.63 -11.07 4.00
CA PRO A 159 15.05 -11.32 4.17
C PRO A 159 15.82 -10.16 4.81
N LEU A 160 15.52 -8.90 4.43
CA LEU A 160 16.17 -7.73 5.02
C LEU A 160 15.89 -7.62 6.51
N ASN A 161 14.65 -7.89 6.93
CA ASN A 161 14.27 -7.85 8.34
C ASN A 161 14.85 -9.00 9.16
N ILE A 162 15.08 -10.16 8.55
CA ILE A 162 15.77 -11.28 9.20
C ILE A 162 17.26 -10.94 9.39
N LEU A 163 17.89 -10.31 8.40
CA LEU A 163 19.33 -10.04 8.40
C LEU A 163 19.70 -8.80 9.23
N TYR A 164 18.88 -7.76 9.18
CA TYR A 164 19.23 -6.41 9.70
C TYR A 164 18.21 -5.81 10.66
N GLY A 165 17.11 -6.50 10.95
CA GLY A 165 16.00 -5.99 11.76
C GLY A 165 15.45 -6.98 12.77
N ASP A 166 14.54 -6.51 13.62
CA ASP A 166 13.77 -7.37 14.51
C ASP A 166 12.53 -7.91 13.77
N PHE A 167 12.60 -9.18 13.34
CA PHE A 167 11.54 -9.86 12.61
C PHE A 167 10.17 -9.81 13.32
N ARG A 168 10.16 -9.82 14.66
CA ARG A 168 8.92 -9.79 15.44
C ARG A 168 8.08 -8.55 15.17
N TRP A 169 8.71 -7.43 14.86
CA TRP A 169 8.02 -6.16 14.58
C TRP A 169 7.44 -6.11 13.17
N ASN A 170 7.93 -6.94 12.26
CA ASN A 170 7.51 -6.98 10.87
C ASN A 170 6.40 -7.99 10.56
N ILE A 171 6.03 -8.86 11.51
CA ILE A 171 4.95 -9.83 11.32
C ILE A 171 3.64 -9.13 10.93
N MET A 172 3.31 -8.01 11.56
CA MET A 172 2.10 -7.26 11.24
C MET A 172 2.16 -6.66 9.83
N GLY A 173 3.32 -6.16 9.40
CA GLY A 173 3.53 -5.68 8.03
C GLY A 173 3.32 -6.79 6.99
N ILE A 174 3.90 -7.96 7.23
CA ILE A 174 3.70 -9.15 6.37
C ILE A 174 2.22 -9.57 6.37
N ALA A 175 1.54 -9.56 7.51
CA ALA A 175 0.12 -9.89 7.61
C ALA A 175 -0.76 -8.91 6.80
N ILE A 176 -0.43 -7.62 6.78
CA ILE A 176 -1.12 -6.62 5.96
C ILE A 176 -0.93 -6.92 4.46
N GLU A 177 0.29 -7.23 4.02
CA GLU A 177 0.55 -7.56 2.62
C GLU A 177 -0.13 -8.87 2.20
N LEU A 178 -0.12 -9.90 3.05
CA LEU A 178 -0.89 -11.13 2.83
C LEU A 178 -2.39 -10.89 2.76
N ALA A 179 -2.93 -9.98 3.58
CA ALA A 179 -4.34 -9.61 3.54
C ALA A 179 -4.73 -8.96 2.21
N LYS A 180 -3.86 -8.10 1.65
CA LYS A 180 -4.06 -7.49 0.33
C LYS A 180 -4.14 -8.57 -0.76
N ILE A 181 -3.15 -9.47 -0.81
CA ILE A 181 -3.12 -10.59 -1.78
C ILE A 181 -4.36 -11.47 -1.63
N SER A 182 -4.69 -11.89 -0.40
CA SER A 182 -5.85 -12.75 -0.12
C SER A 182 -7.15 -12.08 -0.54
N SER A 183 -7.30 -10.77 -0.29
CA SER A 183 -8.47 -10.02 -0.70
C SER A 183 -8.62 -9.97 -2.22
N VAL A 184 -7.53 -9.75 -2.95
CA VAL A 184 -7.54 -9.74 -4.42
C VAL A 184 -7.92 -11.13 -4.95
N VAL A 185 -7.36 -12.21 -4.40
CA VAL A 185 -7.72 -13.59 -4.78
C VAL A 185 -9.21 -13.85 -4.54
N VAL A 186 -9.73 -13.51 -3.36
CA VAL A 186 -11.16 -13.67 -3.04
C VAL A 186 -12.03 -12.87 -3.99
N PHE A 187 -11.63 -11.65 -4.35
CA PHE A 187 -12.35 -10.86 -5.34
C PHE A 187 -12.44 -11.58 -6.69
N TYR A 188 -11.33 -12.07 -7.23
CA TYR A 188 -11.33 -12.76 -8.53
C TYR A 188 -12.06 -14.10 -8.50
N LEU A 189 -12.00 -14.86 -7.42
CA LEU A 189 -12.78 -16.08 -7.25
C LEU A 189 -14.29 -15.79 -7.25
N ARG A 190 -14.72 -14.73 -6.55
CA ARG A 190 -16.13 -14.28 -6.58
C ARG A 190 -16.53 -13.80 -7.95
N PHE A 191 -15.66 -13.08 -8.64
CA PHE A 191 -15.91 -12.56 -9.98
C PHE A 191 -16.04 -13.69 -11.01
N ALA A 192 -15.17 -14.70 -10.96
CA ALA A 192 -15.23 -15.86 -11.84
C ALA A 192 -16.54 -16.66 -11.73
N ASN A 193 -17.14 -16.66 -10.53
CA ASN A 193 -18.40 -17.36 -10.25
C ASN A 193 -19.65 -16.54 -10.59
N GLN A 194 -19.51 -15.30 -11.11
CA GLN A 194 -20.64 -14.47 -11.50
C GLN A 194 -21.13 -14.79 -12.92
N PRO A 195 -22.43 -14.58 -13.22
CA PRO A 195 -22.96 -14.72 -14.58
C PRO A 195 -22.22 -13.81 -15.57
N LYS A 196 -21.98 -14.28 -16.80
CA LYS A 196 -21.24 -13.53 -17.85
C LYS A 196 -21.72 -12.08 -18.05
N LYS A 197 -23.04 -11.81 -17.92
CA LYS A 197 -23.61 -10.46 -18.01
C LYS A 197 -23.06 -9.51 -16.93
N ALA A 198 -22.90 -10.00 -15.70
CA ALA A 198 -22.33 -9.22 -14.61
C ALA A 198 -20.83 -8.98 -14.82
N GLN A 199 -20.08 -9.96 -15.34
CA GLN A 199 -18.66 -9.83 -15.66
C GLN A 199 -18.40 -8.73 -16.71
N LEU A 200 -19.26 -8.59 -17.71
CA LEU A 200 -19.14 -7.55 -18.74
C LEU A 200 -19.39 -6.12 -18.21
N GLN A 201 -20.21 -5.96 -17.17
CA GLN A 201 -20.41 -4.65 -16.54
C GLN A 201 -19.19 -4.18 -15.76
N PHE A 202 -18.42 -5.12 -15.18
CA PHE A 202 -17.18 -4.79 -14.46
C PHE A 202 -15.98 -4.51 -15.37
N ALA A 203 -16.02 -5.01 -16.61
CA ALA A 203 -14.93 -4.81 -17.58
C ALA A 203 -15.02 -3.46 -18.32
N ARG A 204 -16.12 -2.71 -18.17
CA ARG A 204 -16.26 -1.36 -18.75
C ARG A 204 -15.47 -0.35 -17.92
N PRO A 205 -14.62 0.48 -18.58
CA PRO A 205 -13.80 1.49 -17.93
C PRO A 205 -14.62 2.58 -17.25
#